data_bae7f47ba8b420bdf7e97584785f28c6
#
_entry.id   bae7f47ba8b420bdf7e97584785f28c6
#
_cell.length_a   1.000
_cell.length_b   1.000
_cell.length_c   1.000
_cell.angle_alpha   90.00
_cell.angle_beta   90.00
_cell.angle_gamma   90.00
#
_symmetry.space_group_name_H-M   'P 1'
#
loop_
_entity.id
_entity.type
_entity.pdbx_description
1 polymer ?
#
loop_
_entity_poly.entity_id
_entity_poly.type
_entity_poly.pdbx_seq_one_letter_code
_entity_poly.pdbx_strand_id
1 'polypeptide(L)'
;MIFHLISKKPVLVIGNGARSAEISELIYEFINKTHIPVLTSMNTVDMVQDDYPIGFIGTYGNRISNMILNECDLVISIGARLGLRQIGHKKELFASKAKLIRCDVDQYELAREVKPNEEDYNLDAKVFMEQLIAEDIPDYIEWWNRCHEAKKVLEGYDDTDGNKLIGKIAQVLPKNPIVTVDIGQTVCWTAQSLWLKGTEGRIIIGGSYGAMGVGLPYAIGASISIGNGVVYCITGDGGLQMNIQELETVKREKLPIKILVVNNKELGKISEIQHGSYGNRFSITTEESGYSVPDFEHIANAYGIKAATLESYEKIDGYKDWLEDNEPCLLNIMLPSLTLLIPKIRWETCTIKPDLDDATLEKVNALIGV
;
A
#
# COMPACT_ATOMS: atom_id res chain seq x y z
N MET A 1 -2.16 28.88 -16.23
CA MET A 1 -1.72 27.72 -17.06
C MET A 1 -2.99 27.14 -17.67
N ILE A 2 -3.08 26.97 -18.98
CA ILE A 2 -4.31 26.47 -19.58
C ILE A 2 -4.10 24.98 -19.76
N PHE A 3 -4.66 24.18 -18.85
CA PHE A 3 -4.72 22.73 -19.04
C PHE A 3 -5.83 22.42 -20.06
N HIS A 4 -5.46 22.09 -21.29
CA HIS A 4 -6.44 21.57 -22.23
C HIS A 4 -6.76 20.11 -21.88
N LEU A 5 -7.52 19.95 -20.78
CA LEU A 5 -7.93 18.62 -20.29
C LEU A 5 -9.12 18.07 -21.11
N ILE A 6 -8.88 17.76 -22.39
CA ILE A 6 -9.86 17.03 -23.19
C ILE A 6 -9.67 15.56 -22.89
N SER A 7 -10.48 15.02 -22.02
CA SER A 7 -10.43 13.63 -21.57
C SER A 7 -11.84 13.12 -21.29
N LYS A 8 -12.04 11.81 -21.43
CA LYS A 8 -13.27 11.11 -21.05
C LYS A 8 -13.09 10.22 -19.83
N LYS A 9 -11.85 9.79 -19.61
CA LYS A 9 -11.47 8.83 -18.57
C LYS A 9 -10.21 9.28 -17.82
N PRO A 10 -10.20 10.49 -17.22
CA PRO A 10 -9.03 10.95 -16.48
C PRO A 10 -8.84 10.18 -15.20
N VAL A 11 -7.58 10.09 -14.74
CA VAL A 11 -7.23 9.60 -13.40
C VAL A 11 -6.20 10.51 -12.76
N LEU A 12 -6.28 10.68 -11.44
CA LEU A 12 -5.29 11.34 -10.63
C LEU A 12 -4.39 10.28 -9.96
N VAL A 13 -3.08 10.37 -10.14
CA VAL A 13 -2.10 9.52 -9.46
C VAL A 13 -1.33 10.35 -8.44
N ILE A 14 -1.46 10.01 -7.15
CA ILE A 14 -0.77 10.73 -6.08
C ILE A 14 0.43 9.94 -5.55
N GLY A 15 1.55 10.63 -5.44
CA GLY A 15 2.79 10.08 -4.89
C GLY A 15 3.23 10.78 -3.62
N ASN A 16 4.34 10.32 -3.04
CA ASN A 16 4.80 10.82 -1.73
C ASN A 16 5.21 12.31 -1.74
N GLY A 17 5.50 12.89 -2.90
CA GLY A 17 5.71 14.34 -3.04
C GLY A 17 4.46 15.15 -2.68
N ALA A 18 3.26 14.63 -3.00
CA ALA A 18 2.00 15.23 -2.59
C ALA A 18 1.86 15.29 -1.05
N ARG A 19 2.32 14.24 -0.35
CA ARG A 19 2.38 14.23 1.11
C ARG A 19 3.37 15.26 1.65
N SER A 20 4.57 15.33 1.06
CA SER A 20 5.60 16.28 1.49
C SER A 20 5.15 17.74 1.31
N ALA A 21 4.27 18.00 0.37
CA ALA A 21 3.65 19.29 0.14
C ALA A 21 2.39 19.55 0.98
N GLU A 22 1.98 18.58 1.82
CA GLU A 22 0.83 18.67 2.74
C GLU A 22 -0.49 19.05 2.04
N ILE A 23 -0.75 18.49 0.85
CA ILE A 23 -1.89 18.87 -0.01
C ILE A 23 -3.13 17.98 0.12
N SER A 24 -3.29 17.22 1.19
CA SER A 24 -4.43 16.30 1.35
C SER A 24 -5.78 17.02 1.21
N GLU A 25 -5.95 18.20 1.82
CA GLU A 25 -7.17 18.99 1.72
C GLU A 25 -7.45 19.45 0.28
N LEU A 26 -6.44 19.90 -0.45
CA LEU A 26 -6.56 20.31 -1.86
C LEU A 26 -6.92 19.11 -2.75
N ILE A 27 -6.42 17.90 -2.42
CA ILE A 27 -6.80 16.68 -3.14
C ILE A 27 -8.30 16.41 -2.94
N TYR A 28 -8.82 16.50 -1.71
CA TYR A 28 -10.26 16.31 -1.45
C TYR A 28 -11.10 17.41 -2.13
N GLU A 29 -10.66 18.65 -2.12
CA GLU A 29 -11.34 19.75 -2.83
C GLU A 29 -11.42 19.46 -4.34
N PHE A 30 -10.30 19.03 -4.94
CA PHE A 30 -10.24 18.67 -6.35
C PHE A 30 -11.16 17.50 -6.69
N ILE A 31 -11.13 16.43 -5.89
CA ILE A 31 -12.00 15.26 -6.09
C ILE A 31 -13.46 15.64 -6.01
N ASN A 32 -13.86 16.40 -4.99
CA ASN A 32 -15.25 16.83 -4.80
C ASN A 32 -15.74 17.76 -5.92
N LYS A 33 -14.83 18.54 -6.53
CA LYS A 33 -15.15 19.40 -7.66
C LYS A 33 -15.30 18.62 -8.97
N THR A 34 -14.45 17.64 -9.22
CA THR A 34 -14.26 17.04 -10.54
C THR A 34 -14.70 15.57 -10.65
N HIS A 35 -14.81 14.86 -9.53
CA HIS A 35 -15.01 13.41 -9.48
C HIS A 35 -14.02 12.63 -10.35
N ILE A 36 -12.77 13.08 -10.45
CA ILE A 36 -11.70 12.32 -11.11
C ILE A 36 -11.25 11.18 -10.18
N PRO A 37 -11.27 9.90 -10.63
CA PRO A 37 -10.83 8.77 -9.81
C PRO A 37 -9.38 8.89 -9.36
N VAL A 38 -9.11 8.55 -8.10
CA VAL A 38 -7.78 8.64 -7.49
C VAL A 38 -7.13 7.29 -7.37
N LEU A 39 -5.92 7.20 -7.90
CA LEU A 39 -4.99 6.09 -7.75
C LEU A 39 -3.82 6.56 -6.90
N THR A 40 -3.27 5.68 -6.08
CA THR A 40 -2.17 6.04 -5.17
C THR A 40 -0.88 5.32 -5.52
N SER A 41 0.23 5.84 -5.05
CA SER A 41 1.44 5.05 -4.87
C SER A 41 1.36 4.26 -3.56
N MET A 42 2.18 3.21 -3.40
CA MET A 42 2.21 2.42 -2.16
C MET A 42 2.41 3.29 -0.90
N ASN A 43 3.19 4.36 -0.98
CA ASN A 43 3.49 5.24 0.16
C ASN A 43 2.40 6.28 0.46
N THR A 44 1.32 6.29 -0.30
CA THR A 44 0.24 7.28 -0.19
C THR A 44 -1.15 6.65 -0.09
N VAL A 45 -1.22 5.35 0.21
CA VAL A 45 -2.48 4.61 0.33
C VAL A 45 -3.40 5.15 1.44
N ASP A 46 -2.83 5.89 2.38
CA ASP A 46 -3.52 6.54 3.50
C ASP A 46 -3.83 8.04 3.27
N MET A 47 -3.38 8.63 2.16
CA MET A 47 -3.59 10.08 1.91
C MET A 47 -5.02 10.42 1.52
N VAL A 48 -5.71 9.48 0.90
CA VAL A 48 -7.12 9.59 0.54
C VAL A 48 -7.82 8.38 1.15
N GLN A 49 -8.85 8.59 1.93
CA GLN A 49 -9.49 7.58 2.76
C GLN A 49 -10.98 7.48 2.45
N ASP A 50 -11.69 6.63 3.20
CA ASP A 50 -13.08 6.28 2.97
C ASP A 50 -13.28 5.65 1.58
N ASP A 51 -14.34 5.99 0.86
CA ASP A 51 -14.66 5.41 -0.44
C ASP A 51 -13.97 6.10 -1.64
N TYR A 52 -13.14 7.12 -1.39
CA TYR A 52 -12.52 7.91 -2.48
C TYR A 52 -11.46 7.16 -3.28
N PRO A 53 -10.48 6.43 -2.67
CA PRO A 53 -9.42 5.83 -3.45
C PRO A 53 -9.87 4.55 -4.14
N ILE A 54 -9.43 4.38 -5.38
CA ILE A 54 -9.59 3.11 -6.08
C ILE A 54 -8.61 2.07 -5.53
N GLY A 55 -7.38 2.48 -5.27
CA GLY A 55 -6.29 1.67 -4.73
C GLY A 55 -4.93 2.13 -5.27
N PHE A 56 -3.87 1.36 -5.01
CA PHE A 56 -2.54 1.74 -5.48
C PHE A 56 -2.12 1.02 -6.75
N ILE A 57 -1.24 1.67 -7.54
CA ILE A 57 -0.77 1.20 -8.85
C ILE A 57 0.58 0.48 -8.77
N GLY A 58 0.87 -0.35 -9.76
CA GLY A 58 2.17 -0.97 -9.99
C GLY A 58 2.18 -2.46 -9.76
N THR A 59 3.39 -3.04 -9.64
CA THR A 59 3.62 -4.50 -9.66
C THR A 59 2.76 -5.30 -8.68
N TYR A 60 2.56 -4.77 -7.49
CA TYR A 60 1.73 -5.38 -6.44
C TYR A 60 0.47 -4.54 -6.14
N GLY A 61 0.14 -3.61 -7.05
CA GLY A 61 -1.03 -2.74 -6.93
C GLY A 61 -2.34 -3.52 -6.98
N ASN A 62 -3.41 -2.89 -6.48
CA ASN A 62 -4.73 -3.46 -6.59
C ASN A 62 -5.08 -3.71 -8.07
N ARG A 63 -5.70 -4.84 -8.37
CA ARG A 63 -6.07 -5.22 -9.74
C ARG A 63 -6.84 -4.11 -10.45
N ILE A 64 -7.87 -3.62 -9.79
CA ILE A 64 -8.75 -2.60 -10.37
C ILE A 64 -7.99 -1.30 -10.69
N SER A 65 -7.05 -0.87 -9.84
CA SER A 65 -6.25 0.33 -10.09
C SER A 65 -5.40 0.20 -11.35
N ASN A 66 -4.76 -0.96 -11.53
CA ASN A 66 -3.98 -1.24 -12.73
C ASN A 66 -4.85 -1.39 -13.98
N MET A 67 -6.06 -1.96 -13.87
CA MET A 67 -7.01 -2.07 -14.97
C MET A 67 -7.53 -0.69 -15.41
N ILE A 68 -7.93 0.16 -14.46
CA ILE A 68 -8.36 1.53 -14.73
C ILE A 68 -7.22 2.35 -15.35
N LEU A 69 -6.00 2.22 -14.84
CA LEU A 69 -4.83 2.89 -15.40
C LEU A 69 -4.57 2.49 -16.86
N ASN A 70 -4.85 1.25 -17.25
CA ASN A 70 -4.71 0.78 -18.62
C ASN A 70 -5.84 1.28 -19.54
N GLU A 71 -7.00 1.64 -18.98
CA GLU A 71 -8.18 2.09 -19.73
C GLU A 71 -8.37 3.61 -19.75
N CYS A 72 -7.66 4.35 -18.88
CA CYS A 72 -7.74 5.81 -18.85
C CYS A 72 -7.14 6.45 -20.12
N ASP A 73 -7.55 7.67 -20.42
CA ASP A 73 -7.06 8.47 -21.55
C ASP A 73 -6.22 9.69 -21.09
N LEU A 74 -6.21 9.96 -19.78
CA LEU A 74 -5.39 10.99 -19.16
C LEU A 74 -4.94 10.55 -17.78
N VAL A 75 -3.65 10.67 -17.52
CA VAL A 75 -3.05 10.52 -16.18
C VAL A 75 -2.51 11.86 -15.74
N ILE A 76 -2.99 12.35 -14.60
CA ILE A 76 -2.43 13.50 -13.89
C ILE A 76 -1.63 12.95 -12.71
N SER A 77 -0.31 13.07 -12.74
CA SER A 77 0.59 12.51 -11.71
C SER A 77 1.20 13.64 -10.88
N ILE A 78 1.00 13.58 -9.56
CA ILE A 78 1.46 14.65 -8.63
C ILE A 78 2.40 14.05 -7.58
N GLY A 79 3.65 14.50 -7.60
CA GLY A 79 4.67 14.07 -6.65
C GLY A 79 4.91 12.56 -6.64
N ALA A 80 4.62 11.88 -7.77
CA ALA A 80 4.84 10.47 -7.95
C ALA A 80 6.04 10.24 -8.87
N ARG A 81 7.07 9.60 -8.34
CA ARG A 81 8.29 9.28 -9.08
C ARG A 81 8.04 8.46 -10.35
N LEU A 82 6.97 7.67 -10.40
CA LEU A 82 6.66 6.74 -11.48
C LEU A 82 7.87 5.82 -11.79
N GLY A 83 8.41 5.23 -10.73
CA GLY A 83 9.56 4.33 -10.82
C GLY A 83 9.19 2.97 -11.40
N LEU A 84 10.19 2.15 -11.69
CA LEU A 84 10.08 0.86 -12.37
C LEU A 84 9.00 -0.07 -11.78
N ARG A 85 8.80 -0.06 -10.46
CA ARG A 85 7.75 -0.87 -9.81
C ARG A 85 6.33 -0.36 -10.07
N GLN A 86 6.18 0.90 -10.48
CA GLN A 86 4.88 1.50 -10.80
C GLN A 86 4.57 1.37 -12.28
N ILE A 87 5.54 1.65 -13.16
CA ILE A 87 5.33 1.69 -14.61
C ILE A 87 5.69 0.39 -15.34
N GLY A 88 6.39 -0.54 -14.65
CA GLY A 88 6.94 -1.73 -15.30
C GLY A 88 8.22 -1.44 -16.09
N HIS A 89 8.82 -2.49 -16.67
CA HIS A 89 10.03 -2.36 -17.48
C HIS A 89 9.74 -2.03 -18.95
N LYS A 90 8.52 -2.30 -19.41
CA LYS A 90 8.01 -1.95 -20.75
C LYS A 90 7.21 -0.67 -20.65
N LYS A 91 7.91 0.46 -20.64
CA LYS A 91 7.32 1.79 -20.48
C LYS A 91 6.17 2.08 -21.45
N GLU A 92 6.29 1.55 -22.68
CA GLU A 92 5.29 1.68 -23.73
C GLU A 92 3.91 1.10 -23.36
N LEU A 93 3.88 0.16 -22.40
CA LEU A 93 2.63 -0.44 -21.92
C LEU A 93 2.01 0.33 -20.74
N PHE A 94 2.77 1.23 -20.10
CA PHE A 94 2.25 2.03 -19.00
C PHE A 94 1.20 3.01 -19.49
N ALA A 95 -0.05 2.84 -19.02
CA ALA A 95 -1.19 3.68 -19.41
C ALA A 95 -1.16 4.01 -20.91
N SER A 96 -1.01 2.97 -21.76
CA SER A 96 -0.68 3.13 -23.19
C SER A 96 -1.64 4.01 -23.96
N LYS A 97 -2.91 4.08 -23.53
CA LYS A 97 -3.99 4.89 -24.15
C LYS A 97 -3.98 6.34 -23.65
N ALA A 98 -3.26 6.64 -22.56
CA ALA A 98 -3.37 7.90 -21.88
C ALA A 98 -2.27 8.91 -22.28
N LYS A 99 -2.64 10.19 -22.30
CA LYS A 99 -1.70 11.30 -22.16
C LYS A 99 -1.23 11.35 -20.70
N LEU A 100 0.01 11.74 -20.45
CA LEU A 100 0.58 11.89 -19.11
C LEU A 100 0.93 13.35 -18.84
N ILE A 101 0.42 13.86 -17.73
CA ILE A 101 0.81 15.14 -17.13
C ILE A 101 1.54 14.80 -15.82
N ARG A 102 2.76 15.31 -15.64
CA ARG A 102 3.54 15.07 -14.42
C ARG A 102 3.89 16.40 -13.74
N CYS A 103 3.66 16.43 -12.43
CA CYS A 103 4.15 17.50 -11.57
C CYS A 103 5.11 16.91 -10.55
N ASP A 104 6.33 17.40 -10.54
CA ASP A 104 7.34 17.09 -9.52
C ASP A 104 8.23 18.33 -9.27
N VAL A 105 8.71 18.45 -8.04
CA VAL A 105 9.65 19.51 -7.65
C VAL A 105 11.07 19.18 -8.12
N ASP A 106 11.37 17.91 -8.34
CA ASP A 106 12.69 17.44 -8.76
C ASP A 106 12.79 17.39 -10.30
N GLN A 107 13.50 18.39 -10.85
CA GLN A 107 13.77 18.47 -12.29
C GLN A 107 14.51 17.24 -12.85
N TYR A 108 15.30 16.53 -12.03
CA TYR A 108 16.03 15.33 -12.47
C TYR A 108 15.08 14.13 -12.60
N GLU A 109 14.07 14.04 -11.77
CA GLU A 109 13.01 13.04 -11.94
C GLU A 109 12.17 13.32 -13.19
N LEU A 110 11.89 14.59 -13.50
CA LEU A 110 11.16 14.97 -14.72
C LEU A 110 12.01 14.75 -15.99
N ALA A 111 13.33 14.93 -15.91
CA ALA A 111 14.23 14.64 -17.04
C ALA A 111 14.26 13.17 -17.45
N ARG A 112 13.73 12.26 -16.59
CA ARG A 112 13.58 10.86 -16.89
C ARG A 112 12.24 10.62 -17.60
N GLU A 113 12.25 10.55 -18.91
CA GLU A 113 11.05 10.25 -19.70
C GLU A 113 10.33 8.98 -19.23
N VAL A 114 9.05 9.09 -18.91
CA VAL A 114 8.14 7.98 -18.60
C VAL A 114 7.34 7.58 -19.83
N LYS A 115 6.79 8.57 -20.54
CA LYS A 115 6.04 8.38 -21.78
C LYS A 115 6.47 9.38 -22.84
N PRO A 116 6.43 9.00 -24.14
CA PRO A 116 6.61 9.96 -25.23
C PRO A 116 5.56 11.08 -25.14
N ASN A 117 6.01 12.32 -25.35
CA ASN A 117 5.15 13.52 -25.35
C ASN A 117 4.39 13.75 -24.03
N GLU A 118 4.96 13.34 -22.90
CA GLU A 118 4.43 13.72 -21.59
C GLU A 118 4.56 15.24 -21.35
N GLU A 119 3.67 15.81 -20.56
CA GLU A 119 3.73 17.22 -20.16
C GLU A 119 4.26 17.32 -18.73
N ASP A 120 5.43 17.92 -18.58
CA ASP A 120 6.14 18.03 -17.32
C ASP A 120 6.02 19.43 -16.73
N TYR A 121 5.68 19.50 -15.46
CA TYR A 121 5.58 20.71 -14.67
C TYR A 121 6.55 20.65 -13.49
N ASN A 122 7.67 21.38 -13.57
CA ASN A 122 8.61 21.50 -12.45
C ASN A 122 8.09 22.54 -11.46
N LEU A 123 7.15 22.14 -10.63
CA LEU A 123 6.45 22.98 -9.66
C LEU A 123 6.32 22.25 -8.32
N ASP A 124 6.16 23.04 -7.27
CA ASP A 124 5.64 22.52 -6.00
C ASP A 124 4.23 21.97 -6.20
N ALA A 125 3.95 20.83 -5.58
CA ALA A 125 2.67 20.13 -5.74
C ALA A 125 1.48 20.97 -5.27
N LYS A 126 1.66 21.85 -4.27
CA LYS A 126 0.63 22.74 -3.78
C LYS A 126 0.26 23.79 -4.83
N VAL A 127 1.29 24.44 -5.39
CA VAL A 127 1.09 25.45 -6.45
C VAL A 127 0.41 24.82 -7.67
N PHE A 128 0.82 23.59 -8.04
CA PHE A 128 0.20 22.88 -9.15
C PHE A 128 -1.26 22.55 -8.88
N MET A 129 -1.59 22.05 -7.67
CA MET A 129 -2.98 21.72 -7.30
C MET A 129 -3.87 22.96 -7.24
N GLU A 130 -3.40 24.08 -6.65
CA GLU A 130 -4.13 25.33 -6.61
C GLU A 130 -4.48 25.83 -8.02
N GLN A 131 -3.52 25.74 -8.96
CA GLN A 131 -3.75 26.10 -10.36
C GLN A 131 -4.73 25.14 -11.04
N LEU A 132 -4.60 23.84 -10.78
CA LEU A 132 -5.48 22.81 -11.34
C LEU A 132 -6.93 22.96 -10.85
N ILE A 133 -7.12 23.28 -9.57
CA ILE A 133 -8.45 23.55 -8.98
C ILE A 133 -9.08 24.79 -9.57
N ALA A 134 -8.29 25.80 -9.92
CA ALA A 134 -8.79 27.05 -10.51
C ALA A 134 -9.26 26.88 -11.97
N GLU A 135 -8.88 25.80 -12.66
CA GLU A 135 -9.30 25.55 -14.04
C GLU A 135 -10.79 25.10 -14.11
N ASP A 136 -11.41 25.36 -15.26
CA ASP A 136 -12.77 24.89 -15.58
C ASP A 136 -12.72 23.44 -16.08
N ILE A 137 -12.65 22.51 -15.13
CA ILE A 137 -12.57 21.07 -15.41
C ILE A 137 -13.97 20.48 -15.34
N PRO A 138 -14.39 19.68 -16.35
CA PRO A 138 -15.68 18.99 -16.32
C PRO A 138 -15.85 18.08 -15.11
N ASP A 139 -17.10 17.84 -14.74
CA ASP A 139 -17.46 16.83 -13.75
C ASP A 139 -17.45 15.43 -14.39
N TYR A 140 -16.68 14.48 -13.80
CA TYR A 140 -16.52 13.12 -14.27
C TYR A 140 -17.30 12.11 -13.43
N ILE A 141 -18.40 12.49 -12.80
CA ILE A 141 -19.18 11.64 -11.89
C ILE A 141 -19.58 10.29 -12.51
N GLU A 142 -19.89 10.23 -13.80
CA GLU A 142 -20.22 8.96 -14.46
C GLU A 142 -19.01 8.02 -14.55
N TRP A 143 -17.84 8.55 -14.88
CA TRP A 143 -16.59 7.79 -14.89
C TRP A 143 -16.19 7.34 -13.49
N TRP A 144 -16.30 8.22 -12.51
CA TRP A 144 -16.11 7.91 -11.09
C TRP A 144 -16.99 6.73 -10.66
N ASN A 145 -18.28 6.80 -10.89
CA ASN A 145 -19.23 5.74 -10.52
C ASN A 145 -18.87 4.41 -11.17
N ARG A 146 -18.55 4.39 -12.46
CA ARG A 146 -18.14 3.19 -13.17
C ARG A 146 -16.87 2.56 -12.57
N CYS A 147 -15.88 3.38 -12.21
CA CYS A 147 -14.65 2.91 -11.55
C CYS A 147 -14.95 2.29 -10.17
N HIS A 148 -15.81 2.91 -9.38
CA HIS A 148 -16.17 2.41 -8.06
C HIS A 148 -17.06 1.16 -8.12
N GLU A 149 -17.95 1.05 -9.08
CA GLU A 149 -18.70 -0.18 -9.32
C GLU A 149 -17.76 -1.32 -9.76
N ALA A 150 -16.81 -1.06 -10.62
CA ALA A 150 -15.81 -2.06 -11.02
C ALA A 150 -14.92 -2.48 -9.81
N LYS A 151 -14.58 -1.55 -8.90
CA LYS A 151 -13.92 -1.87 -7.64
C LYS A 151 -14.75 -2.85 -6.80
N LYS A 152 -16.06 -2.62 -6.66
CA LYS A 152 -16.97 -3.51 -5.93
C LYS A 152 -17.06 -4.91 -6.55
N VAL A 153 -17.05 -5.03 -7.88
CA VAL A 153 -17.04 -6.33 -8.58
C VAL A 153 -15.81 -7.17 -8.20
N LEU A 154 -14.68 -6.52 -7.93
CA LEU A 154 -13.41 -7.18 -7.58
C LEU A 154 -13.12 -7.21 -6.08
N GLU A 155 -14.05 -6.78 -5.23
CA GLU A 155 -13.89 -6.81 -3.78
C GLU A 155 -13.69 -8.25 -3.30
N GLY A 156 -12.58 -8.48 -2.58
CA GLY A 156 -12.21 -9.80 -2.07
C GLY A 156 -11.76 -10.83 -3.12
N TYR A 157 -11.82 -10.52 -4.41
CA TYR A 157 -11.47 -11.47 -5.49
C TYR A 157 -10.02 -11.98 -5.39
N ASP A 158 -9.09 -11.09 -5.08
CA ASP A 158 -7.67 -11.41 -4.97
C ASP A 158 -7.21 -11.67 -3.51
N ASP A 159 -8.13 -11.78 -2.54
CA ASP A 159 -7.75 -11.88 -1.14
C ASP A 159 -7.13 -13.23 -0.79
N THR A 160 -5.86 -13.19 -0.45
CA THR A 160 -5.13 -14.29 0.19
C THR A 160 -5.29 -14.22 1.72
N ASP A 161 -4.77 -15.21 2.45
CA ASP A 161 -4.78 -15.17 3.91
C ASP A 161 -4.04 -13.95 4.46
N GLY A 162 -3.01 -13.45 3.74
CA GLY A 162 -2.35 -12.20 4.09
C GLY A 162 -3.27 -10.98 3.98
N ASN A 163 -4.05 -10.86 2.91
CA ASN A 163 -5.05 -9.79 2.73
C ASN A 163 -6.15 -9.87 3.78
N LYS A 164 -6.67 -11.08 4.03
CA LYS A 164 -7.72 -11.33 5.05
C LYS A 164 -7.23 -10.97 6.46
N LEU A 165 -5.99 -11.35 6.81
CA LEU A 165 -5.38 -10.92 8.07
C LEU A 165 -5.33 -9.40 8.18
N ILE A 166 -4.84 -8.70 7.15
CA ILE A 166 -4.79 -7.21 7.17
C ILE A 166 -6.19 -6.62 7.26
N GLY A 167 -7.18 -7.19 6.57
CA GLY A 167 -8.59 -6.79 6.71
C GLY A 167 -9.12 -6.96 8.15
N LYS A 168 -8.75 -8.05 8.82
CA LYS A 168 -9.09 -8.25 10.24
C LYS A 168 -8.38 -7.25 11.16
N ILE A 169 -7.10 -6.97 10.91
CA ILE A 169 -6.38 -5.91 11.63
C ILE A 169 -7.12 -4.57 11.46
N ALA A 170 -7.52 -4.20 10.24
CA ALA A 170 -8.26 -2.96 9.99
C ALA A 170 -9.58 -2.85 10.79
N GLN A 171 -10.25 -3.98 11.05
CA GLN A 171 -11.49 -4.01 11.82
C GLN A 171 -11.29 -3.69 13.30
N VAL A 172 -10.17 -4.13 13.88
CA VAL A 172 -9.84 -3.93 15.31
C VAL A 172 -9.05 -2.65 15.57
N LEU A 173 -8.52 -1.98 14.54
CA LEU A 173 -7.86 -0.69 14.70
C LEU A 173 -8.88 0.40 15.08
N PRO A 174 -8.48 1.36 15.95
CA PRO A 174 -9.30 2.53 16.26
C PRO A 174 -9.46 3.44 15.04
N LYS A 175 -10.24 4.51 15.19
CA LYS A 175 -10.27 5.59 14.21
C LYS A 175 -8.94 6.37 14.24
N ASN A 176 -8.44 6.76 13.07
CA ASN A 176 -7.19 7.51 12.91
C ASN A 176 -5.94 6.85 13.53
N PRO A 177 -5.66 5.56 13.29
CA PRO A 177 -4.50 4.89 13.86
C PRO A 177 -3.21 5.36 13.19
N ILE A 178 -2.09 5.29 13.92
CA ILE A 178 -0.76 5.34 13.34
C ILE A 178 -0.23 3.92 13.20
N VAL A 179 0.05 3.52 11.97
CA VAL A 179 0.51 2.18 11.63
C VAL A 179 1.88 2.27 10.97
N THR A 180 2.85 1.52 11.48
CA THR A 180 4.15 1.34 10.81
C THR A 180 4.22 -0.04 10.20
N VAL A 181 4.86 -0.15 9.04
CA VAL A 181 4.88 -1.41 8.31
C VAL A 181 6.29 -1.75 7.87
N ASP A 182 6.70 -2.99 8.16
CA ASP A 182 7.96 -3.53 7.67
C ASP A 182 7.85 -3.98 6.21
N ILE A 183 9.00 -4.13 5.57
CA ILE A 183 9.11 -4.58 4.18
C ILE A 183 8.71 -6.07 4.02
N GLY A 184 8.61 -6.51 2.80
CA GLY A 184 8.31 -7.91 2.44
C GLY A 184 6.92 -8.06 1.84
N GLN A 185 6.28 -9.20 2.09
CA GLN A 185 4.88 -9.42 1.71
C GLN A 185 3.95 -8.53 2.55
N THR A 186 4.31 -8.33 3.81
CA THR A 186 3.55 -7.54 4.79
C THR A 186 3.19 -6.14 4.27
N VAL A 187 4.16 -5.41 3.70
CA VAL A 187 3.89 -4.07 3.16
C VAL A 187 2.95 -4.10 1.95
N CYS A 188 3.02 -5.15 1.12
CA CYS A 188 2.15 -5.27 -0.04
C CYS A 188 0.72 -5.57 0.38
N TRP A 189 0.50 -6.56 1.26
CA TRP A 189 -0.83 -6.87 1.79
C TRP A 189 -1.42 -5.67 2.54
N THR A 190 -0.59 -4.96 3.33
CA THR A 190 -1.04 -3.74 4.02
C THR A 190 -1.48 -2.68 3.03
N ALA A 191 -0.70 -2.39 2.00
CA ALA A 191 -1.05 -1.40 1.00
C ALA A 191 -2.28 -1.80 0.15
N GLN A 192 -2.51 -3.11 -0.04
CA GLN A 192 -3.69 -3.61 -0.77
C GLN A 192 -4.97 -3.57 0.06
N SER A 193 -4.89 -3.80 1.39
CA SER A 193 -6.07 -4.18 2.18
C SER A 193 -6.25 -3.43 3.50
N LEU A 194 -5.30 -2.58 3.93
CA LEU A 194 -5.46 -1.77 5.14
C LEU A 194 -6.18 -0.47 4.81
N TRP A 195 -7.50 -0.50 4.82
CA TRP A 195 -8.33 0.69 4.68
C TRP A 195 -8.57 1.31 6.05
N LEU A 196 -7.95 2.48 6.29
CA LEU A 196 -8.08 3.16 7.57
C LEU A 196 -9.45 3.84 7.70
N LYS A 197 -9.94 3.89 8.93
CA LYS A 197 -11.16 4.63 9.28
C LYS A 197 -10.79 6.04 9.71
N GLY A 198 -11.40 7.04 9.12
CA GLY A 198 -11.15 8.46 9.40
C GLY A 198 -10.06 9.06 8.52
N THR A 199 -9.91 10.36 8.54
CA THR A 199 -9.10 11.14 7.60
C THR A 199 -7.71 11.50 8.10
N GLU A 200 -7.38 11.22 9.36
CA GLU A 200 -6.11 11.60 10.01
C GLU A 200 -5.22 10.39 10.33
N GLY A 201 -5.68 9.17 10.00
CA GLY A 201 -4.88 7.96 10.18
C GLY A 201 -3.63 7.96 9.28
N ARG A 202 -2.57 7.28 9.73
CA ARG A 202 -1.28 7.30 9.06
C ARG A 202 -0.70 5.91 8.89
N ILE A 203 -0.29 5.56 7.66
CA ILE A 203 0.51 4.36 7.38
C ILE A 203 1.94 4.81 7.01
N ILE A 204 2.90 4.40 7.84
CA ILE A 204 4.33 4.71 7.65
C ILE A 204 5.01 3.50 7.03
N ILE A 205 5.43 3.65 5.79
CA ILE A 205 6.09 2.61 5.00
C ILE A 205 7.53 3.03 4.72
N GLY A 206 8.46 2.10 4.90
CA GLY A 206 9.88 2.31 4.63
C GLY A 206 10.17 2.47 3.14
N GLY A 207 10.05 3.64 2.63
CA GLY A 207 10.41 4.21 1.32
C GLY A 207 10.99 3.30 0.23
N SER A 208 11.94 3.84 -0.54
CA SER A 208 12.45 3.22 -1.78
C SER A 208 13.44 2.07 -1.56
N TYR A 209 14.15 2.04 -0.44
CA TYR A 209 15.26 1.11 -0.22
C TYR A 209 14.81 -0.30 0.16
N GLY A 210 13.62 -0.45 0.74
CA GLY A 210 13.09 -1.76 1.12
C GLY A 210 13.92 -2.47 2.18
N ALA A 211 14.43 -1.73 3.17
CA ALA A 211 15.20 -2.31 4.27
C ALA A 211 14.31 -3.16 5.18
N MET A 212 14.78 -4.35 5.54
CA MET A 212 14.13 -5.20 6.54
C MET A 212 14.38 -4.68 7.95
N GLY A 213 13.42 -4.91 8.85
CA GLY A 213 13.53 -4.58 10.27
C GLY A 213 13.23 -3.12 10.61
N VAL A 214 12.74 -2.32 9.67
CA VAL A 214 12.43 -0.90 9.92
C VAL A 214 11.10 -0.68 10.64
N GLY A 215 10.20 -1.66 10.62
CA GLY A 215 8.85 -1.52 11.18
C GLY A 215 8.85 -1.12 12.66
N LEU A 216 9.59 -1.84 13.50
CA LEU A 216 9.68 -1.56 14.94
C LEU A 216 10.42 -0.25 15.24
N PRO A 217 11.61 0.06 14.66
CA PRO A 217 12.25 1.37 14.82
C PRO A 217 11.35 2.55 14.40
N TYR A 218 10.59 2.42 13.32
CA TYR A 218 9.61 3.45 12.93
C TYR A 218 8.49 3.60 13.95
N ALA A 219 8.01 2.50 14.53
CA ALA A 219 6.99 2.55 15.58
C ALA A 219 7.50 3.28 16.83
N ILE A 220 8.75 3.03 17.22
CA ILE A 220 9.40 3.75 18.32
C ILE A 220 9.46 5.25 18.03
N GLY A 221 10.00 5.62 16.87
CA GLY A 221 10.10 7.02 16.45
C GLY A 221 8.74 7.71 16.36
N ALA A 222 7.73 7.04 15.78
CA ALA A 222 6.37 7.55 15.67
C ALA A 222 5.72 7.74 17.04
N SER A 223 5.82 6.75 17.95
CA SER A 223 5.26 6.83 19.31
C SER A 223 5.86 8.00 20.09
N ILE A 224 7.18 8.16 20.05
CA ILE A 224 7.87 9.28 20.71
C ILE A 224 7.42 10.63 20.11
N SER A 225 7.29 10.73 18.79
CA SER A 225 6.93 11.99 18.13
C SER A 225 5.54 12.50 18.47
N ILE A 226 4.64 11.62 18.89
CA ILE A 226 3.27 11.95 19.34
C ILE A 226 3.10 11.91 20.86
N GLY A 227 4.20 12.06 21.63
CA GLY A 227 4.16 12.12 23.06
C GLY A 227 3.90 10.76 23.75
N ASN A 228 4.52 9.70 23.26
CA ASN A 228 4.35 8.31 23.69
C ASN A 228 2.90 7.80 23.46
N GLY A 229 2.33 8.14 22.32
CA GLY A 229 1.01 7.65 21.91
C GLY A 229 1.06 6.24 21.31
N VAL A 230 -0.12 5.62 21.20
CA VAL A 230 -0.27 4.26 20.67
C VAL A 230 0.09 4.20 19.19
N VAL A 231 0.94 3.24 18.83
CA VAL A 231 1.33 2.95 17.46
C VAL A 231 1.22 1.44 17.19
N TYR A 232 0.72 1.09 16.01
CA TYR A 232 0.58 -0.29 15.56
C TYR A 232 1.74 -0.63 14.61
N CYS A 233 2.54 -1.62 14.95
CA CYS A 233 3.66 -2.07 14.13
C CYS A 233 3.30 -3.40 13.46
N ILE A 234 3.12 -3.42 12.15
CA ILE A 234 2.89 -4.63 11.37
C ILE A 234 4.24 -5.05 10.76
N THR A 235 4.76 -6.20 11.19
CA THR A 235 6.07 -6.68 10.75
C THR A 235 6.02 -8.16 10.41
N GLY A 236 6.87 -8.62 9.49
CA GLY A 236 7.06 -10.05 9.26
C GLY A 236 7.98 -10.67 10.31
N ASP A 237 7.98 -12.00 10.39
CA ASP A 237 8.86 -12.77 11.29
C ASP A 237 10.35 -12.47 11.03
N GLY A 238 10.78 -12.47 9.78
CA GLY A 238 12.15 -12.11 9.41
C GLY A 238 12.49 -10.64 9.65
N GLY A 239 11.51 -9.74 9.50
CA GLY A 239 11.67 -8.32 9.76
C GLY A 239 11.90 -8.03 11.23
N LEU A 240 11.07 -8.60 12.11
CA LEU A 240 11.21 -8.40 13.56
C LEU A 240 12.57 -8.88 14.07
N GLN A 241 13.08 -10.00 13.55
CA GLN A 241 14.38 -10.51 13.97
C GLN A 241 15.55 -9.58 13.71
N MET A 242 15.46 -8.70 12.71
CA MET A 242 16.55 -7.76 12.37
C MET A 242 16.79 -6.72 13.46
N ASN A 243 15.75 -6.35 14.21
CA ASN A 243 15.84 -5.35 15.28
C ASN A 243 15.08 -5.79 16.54
N ILE A 244 15.09 -7.10 16.84
CA ILE A 244 14.36 -7.66 17.98
C ILE A 244 14.82 -7.12 19.33
N GLN A 245 16.09 -6.68 19.45
CA GLN A 245 16.64 -6.04 20.64
C GLN A 245 15.94 -4.71 21.00
N GLU A 246 15.24 -4.09 20.04
CA GLU A 246 14.49 -2.86 20.29
C GLU A 246 13.24 -3.08 21.15
N LEU A 247 12.89 -4.33 21.45
CA LEU A 247 11.90 -4.65 22.48
C LEU A 247 12.32 -4.09 23.84
N GLU A 248 13.65 -4.02 24.12
CA GLU A 248 14.16 -3.35 25.32
C GLU A 248 13.84 -1.85 25.32
N THR A 249 14.02 -1.17 24.19
CA THR A 249 13.68 0.25 24.05
C THR A 249 12.18 0.46 24.28
N VAL A 250 11.33 -0.36 23.68
CA VAL A 250 9.86 -0.30 23.87
C VAL A 250 9.51 -0.43 25.36
N LYS A 251 10.09 -1.41 26.05
CA LYS A 251 9.81 -1.66 27.46
C LYS A 251 10.35 -0.56 28.38
N ARG A 252 11.61 -0.17 28.19
CA ARG A 252 12.29 0.84 29.02
C ARG A 252 11.59 2.19 28.94
N GLU A 253 11.24 2.63 27.73
CA GLU A 253 10.58 3.92 27.48
C GLU A 253 9.05 3.84 27.67
N LYS A 254 8.51 2.67 28.00
CA LYS A 254 7.07 2.42 28.20
C LYS A 254 6.23 2.88 26.99
N LEU A 255 6.69 2.58 25.79
CA LEU A 255 6.00 2.97 24.57
C LEU A 255 4.83 2.01 24.30
N PRO A 256 3.59 2.50 24.13
CA PRO A 256 2.42 1.65 23.92
C PRO A 256 2.35 1.14 22.48
N ILE A 257 3.40 0.41 22.05
CA ILE A 257 3.49 -0.12 20.70
C ILE A 257 2.81 -1.49 20.65
N LYS A 258 1.90 -1.66 19.69
CA LYS A 258 1.19 -2.91 19.41
C LYS A 258 1.89 -3.61 18.27
N ILE A 259 2.70 -4.61 18.59
CA ILE A 259 3.54 -5.33 17.62
C ILE A 259 2.74 -6.51 17.08
N LEU A 260 2.37 -6.45 15.79
CA LEU A 260 1.62 -7.47 15.07
C LEU A 260 2.59 -8.19 14.13
N VAL A 261 3.03 -9.38 14.54
CA VAL A 261 3.97 -10.19 13.76
C VAL A 261 3.18 -11.09 12.81
N VAL A 262 3.33 -10.86 11.53
CA VAL A 262 2.78 -11.72 10.47
C VAL A 262 3.79 -12.85 10.24
N ASN A 263 3.51 -14.02 10.78
CA ASN A 263 4.45 -15.14 10.84
C ASN A 263 4.00 -16.28 9.93
N ASN A 264 4.61 -16.41 8.77
CA ASN A 264 4.43 -17.52 7.86
C ASN A 264 5.63 -18.50 7.88
N LYS A 265 6.59 -18.28 8.79
CA LYS A 265 7.84 -19.04 8.92
C LYS A 265 8.67 -19.07 7.64
N GLU A 266 8.64 -17.97 6.89
CA GLU A 266 9.35 -17.83 5.63
C GLU A 266 9.91 -16.43 5.42
N LEU A 267 10.99 -16.34 4.65
CA LEU A 267 11.33 -15.09 3.96
C LEU A 267 10.40 -14.97 2.73
N GLY A 268 9.11 -14.78 3.01
CA GLY A 268 7.99 -15.00 2.08
C GLY A 268 8.10 -14.26 0.76
N LYS A 269 8.72 -13.06 0.74
CA LYS A 269 8.96 -12.34 -0.51
C LYS A 269 9.96 -13.02 -1.43
N ILE A 270 10.94 -13.72 -0.86
CA ILE A 270 11.96 -14.43 -1.63
C ILE A 270 11.46 -15.85 -1.97
N SER A 271 10.82 -16.54 -1.01
CA SER A 271 10.24 -17.88 -1.26
C SER A 271 9.21 -17.83 -2.39
N GLU A 272 8.38 -16.78 -2.46
CA GLU A 272 7.43 -16.55 -3.56
C GLU A 272 8.14 -16.44 -4.94
N ILE A 273 9.29 -15.73 -5.00
CA ILE A 273 10.08 -15.62 -6.24
C ILE A 273 10.68 -16.98 -6.59
N GLN A 274 11.22 -17.71 -5.60
CA GLN A 274 11.78 -19.05 -5.79
C GLN A 274 10.72 -20.04 -6.24
N HIS A 275 9.49 -19.96 -5.70
CA HIS A 275 8.36 -20.73 -6.17
C HIS A 275 7.99 -20.41 -7.62
N GLY A 276 7.78 -19.15 -7.94
CA GLY A 276 7.23 -18.73 -9.23
C GLY A 276 8.21 -18.70 -10.38
N SER A 277 9.51 -18.45 -10.12
CA SER A 277 10.54 -18.22 -11.17
C SER A 277 11.65 -19.25 -11.16
N TYR A 278 11.83 -20.00 -10.07
CA TYR A 278 12.96 -20.95 -9.93
C TYR A 278 12.53 -22.40 -9.70
N GLY A 279 11.27 -22.75 -10.00
CA GLY A 279 10.77 -24.11 -9.95
C GLY A 279 10.86 -24.73 -8.55
N ASN A 280 10.47 -24.01 -7.51
CA ASN A 280 10.52 -24.44 -6.10
C ASN A 280 11.92 -24.74 -5.55
N ARG A 281 12.96 -24.15 -6.12
CA ARG A 281 14.31 -24.27 -5.57
C ARG A 281 14.50 -23.29 -4.42
N PHE A 282 13.97 -23.66 -3.26
CA PHE A 282 14.11 -22.86 -2.03
C PHE A 282 15.54 -22.94 -1.49
N SER A 283 16.05 -21.81 -1.00
CA SER A 283 17.37 -21.72 -0.37
C SER A 283 17.31 -20.74 0.79
N ILE A 284 17.35 -21.27 2.01
CA ILE A 284 17.32 -20.53 3.29
C ILE A 284 16.12 -19.55 3.39
N THR A 285 14.97 -19.94 2.83
CA THR A 285 13.77 -19.09 2.81
C THR A 285 12.55 -19.76 3.44
N THR A 286 12.58 -21.07 3.62
CA THR A 286 11.53 -21.89 4.25
C THR A 286 12.14 -22.77 5.32
N GLU A 287 11.35 -23.31 6.25
CA GLU A 287 11.84 -24.23 7.30
C GLU A 287 12.61 -25.41 6.68
N GLU A 288 12.09 -26.03 5.63
CA GLU A 288 12.75 -27.16 4.94
C GLU A 288 14.09 -26.77 4.31
N SER A 289 14.24 -25.52 3.87
CA SER A 289 15.47 -25.01 3.25
C SER A 289 16.45 -24.37 4.24
N GLY A 290 16.15 -24.40 5.55
CA GLY A 290 17.04 -23.96 6.62
C GLY A 290 16.74 -22.59 7.23
N TYR A 291 15.60 -21.97 6.91
CA TYR A 291 15.12 -20.80 7.62
C TYR A 291 14.43 -21.21 8.92
N SER A 292 14.58 -20.42 9.97
CA SER A 292 13.89 -20.67 11.24
C SER A 292 13.49 -19.36 11.90
N VAL A 293 12.42 -19.41 12.67
CA VAL A 293 11.97 -18.29 13.51
C VAL A 293 12.01 -18.69 14.97
N PRO A 294 12.35 -17.78 15.89
CA PRO A 294 12.27 -18.06 17.32
C PRO A 294 10.83 -18.04 17.81
N ASP A 295 10.66 -18.46 19.06
CA ASP A 295 9.40 -18.25 19.78
C ASP A 295 9.29 -16.78 20.22
N PHE A 296 8.57 -16.00 19.41
CA PHE A 296 8.41 -14.56 19.67
C PHE A 296 7.63 -14.26 20.94
N GLU A 297 6.70 -15.13 21.33
CA GLU A 297 5.95 -14.98 22.58
C GLU A 297 6.87 -15.11 23.78
N HIS A 298 7.72 -16.12 23.82
CA HIS A 298 8.71 -16.29 24.89
C HIS A 298 9.72 -15.14 24.94
N ILE A 299 10.20 -14.67 23.79
CA ILE A 299 11.15 -13.55 23.72
C ILE A 299 10.50 -12.27 24.23
N ALA A 300 9.30 -11.92 23.78
CA ALA A 300 8.62 -10.70 24.24
C ALA A 300 8.34 -10.74 25.74
N ASN A 301 7.91 -11.89 26.27
CA ASN A 301 7.72 -12.10 27.71
C ASN A 301 9.03 -11.96 28.47
N ALA A 302 10.18 -12.40 27.94
CA ALA A 302 11.49 -12.21 28.56
C ALA A 302 11.91 -10.74 28.64
N TYR A 303 11.50 -9.91 27.68
CA TYR A 303 11.63 -8.44 27.74
C TYR A 303 10.56 -7.77 28.63
N GLY A 304 9.63 -8.54 29.22
CA GLY A 304 8.55 -8.02 30.06
C GLY A 304 7.42 -7.34 29.26
N ILE A 305 7.27 -7.69 27.99
CA ILE A 305 6.17 -7.27 27.12
C ILE A 305 5.17 -8.43 27.03
N LYS A 306 3.90 -8.16 27.35
CA LYS A 306 2.84 -9.19 27.23
C LYS A 306 2.71 -9.66 25.78
N ALA A 307 2.64 -10.97 25.60
CA ALA A 307 2.59 -11.54 24.26
C ALA A 307 1.67 -12.77 24.17
N ALA A 308 1.19 -13.04 22.96
CA ALA A 308 0.42 -14.24 22.66
C ALA A 308 0.67 -14.68 21.22
N THR A 309 0.57 -15.99 20.99
CA THR A 309 0.60 -16.60 19.66
C THR A 309 -0.82 -16.96 19.24
N LEU A 310 -1.24 -16.47 18.07
CA LEU A 310 -2.53 -16.73 17.46
C LEU A 310 -2.33 -17.71 16.30
N GLU A 311 -2.83 -18.94 16.47
CA GLU A 311 -2.80 -19.98 15.43
C GLU A 311 -3.73 -19.68 14.23
N SER A 312 -4.55 -18.64 14.35
CA SER A 312 -5.42 -18.13 13.29
C SER A 312 -5.67 -16.66 13.51
N TYR A 313 -5.60 -15.88 12.43
CA TYR A 313 -5.91 -14.45 12.45
C TYR A 313 -7.37 -14.14 12.83
N GLU A 314 -8.29 -15.11 12.68
CA GLU A 314 -9.68 -14.96 13.11
C GLU A 314 -9.83 -14.76 14.63
N LYS A 315 -8.79 -15.08 15.41
CA LYS A 315 -8.81 -14.90 16.87
C LYS A 315 -8.41 -13.50 17.33
N ILE A 316 -8.04 -12.60 16.42
CA ILE A 316 -7.51 -11.27 16.79
C ILE A 316 -8.52 -10.43 17.57
N ASP A 317 -9.84 -10.61 17.32
CA ASP A 317 -10.91 -9.91 18.03
C ASP A 317 -10.86 -10.15 19.54
N GLY A 318 -10.38 -11.33 19.99
CA GLY A 318 -10.19 -11.65 21.40
C GLY A 318 -9.10 -10.84 22.11
N TYR A 319 -8.32 -10.07 21.37
CA TYR A 319 -7.21 -9.26 21.89
C TYR A 319 -7.44 -7.75 21.73
N LYS A 320 -8.69 -7.35 21.44
CA LYS A 320 -9.04 -5.96 21.24
C LYS A 320 -8.64 -5.08 22.43
N ASP A 321 -8.88 -5.53 23.67
CA ASP A 321 -8.47 -4.82 24.88
C ASP A 321 -6.96 -4.58 24.95
N TRP A 322 -6.14 -5.52 24.45
CA TRP A 322 -4.69 -5.36 24.38
C TRP A 322 -4.28 -4.33 23.33
N LEU A 323 -5.03 -4.23 22.27
CA LEU A 323 -4.78 -3.30 21.17
C LEU A 323 -5.22 -1.87 21.50
N GLU A 324 -6.17 -1.71 22.44
CA GLU A 324 -6.73 -0.42 22.83
C GLU A 324 -6.07 0.18 24.09
N ASP A 325 -5.41 -0.64 24.95
CA ASP A 325 -4.77 -0.14 26.16
C ASP A 325 -3.46 0.65 25.88
N ASN A 326 -2.87 1.23 26.92
CA ASN A 326 -1.62 2.00 26.83
C ASN A 326 -0.38 1.19 27.19
N GLU A 327 -0.45 -0.15 27.17
CA GLU A 327 0.71 -1.00 27.45
C GLU A 327 1.21 -1.63 26.14
N PRO A 328 2.54 -1.85 25.99
CA PRO A 328 3.03 -2.56 24.81
C PRO A 328 2.56 -4.02 24.80
N CYS A 329 2.29 -4.53 23.61
CA CYS A 329 2.02 -5.97 23.43
C CYS A 329 2.58 -6.50 22.12
N LEU A 330 2.77 -7.83 22.06
CA LEU A 330 3.14 -8.52 20.85
C LEU A 330 2.12 -9.64 20.57
N LEU A 331 1.55 -9.62 19.37
CA LEU A 331 0.72 -10.70 18.85
C LEU A 331 1.47 -11.37 17.70
N ASN A 332 1.89 -12.63 17.91
CA ASN A 332 2.49 -13.47 16.89
C ASN A 332 1.39 -14.21 16.14
N ILE A 333 1.08 -13.77 14.90
CA ILE A 333 -0.09 -14.23 14.14
C ILE A 333 0.38 -15.17 13.05
N MET A 334 0.01 -16.45 13.17
CA MET A 334 0.41 -17.48 12.22
C MET A 334 -0.36 -17.39 10.92
N LEU A 335 0.38 -17.48 9.81
CA LEU A 335 -0.16 -17.65 8.46
C LEU A 335 0.34 -18.96 7.84
N PRO A 336 -0.40 -19.54 6.89
CA PRO A 336 0.10 -20.67 6.12
C PRO A 336 1.38 -20.30 5.34
N SER A 337 2.29 -21.27 5.22
CA SER A 337 3.45 -21.16 4.34
C SER A 337 3.02 -20.95 2.89
N LEU A 338 3.88 -20.31 2.10
CA LEU A 338 3.63 -19.97 0.69
C LEU A 338 2.34 -19.16 0.45
N THR A 339 1.91 -18.36 1.43
CA THR A 339 0.86 -17.37 1.19
C THR A 339 1.35 -16.37 0.14
N LEU A 340 0.73 -16.39 -1.04
CA LEU A 340 1.19 -15.62 -2.20
C LEU A 340 0.76 -14.15 -2.13
N LEU A 341 1.51 -13.28 -2.82
CA LEU A 341 1.09 -11.93 -3.15
C LEU A 341 0.35 -11.92 -4.49
N ILE A 342 -0.93 -11.68 -4.44
CA ILE A 342 -1.77 -11.45 -5.61
C ILE A 342 -2.68 -10.23 -5.35
N PRO A 343 -3.09 -9.50 -6.41
CA PRO A 343 -2.62 -9.65 -7.79
C PRO A 343 -1.18 -9.14 -7.94
N LYS A 344 -0.53 -9.55 -9.01
CA LYS A 344 0.76 -8.95 -9.40
C LYS A 344 0.89 -8.81 -10.91
N ILE A 345 1.61 -7.78 -11.35
CA ILE A 345 2.00 -7.64 -12.74
C ILE A 345 3.21 -8.53 -12.99
N ARG A 346 3.11 -9.47 -13.92
CA ARG A 346 4.25 -10.29 -14.34
C ARG A 346 5.26 -9.44 -15.09
N TRP A 347 6.53 -9.61 -14.71
CA TRP A 347 7.62 -8.84 -15.30
C TRP A 347 7.73 -9.06 -16.81
N GLU A 348 7.68 -10.31 -17.28
CA GLU A 348 7.91 -10.69 -18.65
C GLU A 348 6.81 -10.21 -19.61
N THR A 349 5.57 -10.31 -19.18
CA THR A 349 4.39 -10.05 -20.01
C THR A 349 3.70 -8.72 -19.74
N CYS A 350 4.01 -8.09 -18.59
CA CYS A 350 3.31 -6.90 -18.07
C CYS A 350 1.79 -7.11 -17.91
N THR A 351 1.36 -8.37 -17.71
CA THR A 351 -0.05 -8.72 -17.47
C THR A 351 -0.31 -8.94 -15.99
N ILE A 352 -1.52 -8.61 -15.54
CA ILE A 352 -1.95 -8.82 -14.15
C ILE A 352 -2.28 -10.32 -13.96
N LYS A 353 -1.68 -10.94 -12.95
CA LYS A 353 -1.92 -12.36 -12.63
C LYS A 353 -2.35 -12.55 -11.16
N PRO A 354 -3.15 -13.60 -10.86
CA PRO A 354 -3.77 -14.54 -11.81
C PRO A 354 -4.74 -13.85 -12.79
N ASP A 355 -5.09 -14.52 -13.87
CA ASP A 355 -6.13 -14.02 -14.80
C ASP A 355 -7.48 -14.01 -14.08
N LEU A 356 -8.36 -13.07 -14.46
CA LEU A 356 -9.76 -13.12 -14.07
C LEU A 356 -10.47 -14.26 -14.82
N ASP A 357 -11.50 -14.81 -14.20
CA ASP A 357 -12.45 -15.61 -14.96
C ASP A 357 -13.21 -14.75 -15.98
N ASP A 358 -13.66 -15.38 -17.07
CA ASP A 358 -14.27 -14.69 -18.21
C ASP A 358 -15.48 -13.84 -17.80
N ALA A 359 -16.33 -14.35 -16.91
CA ALA A 359 -17.54 -13.66 -16.48
C ALA A 359 -17.22 -12.39 -15.63
N THR A 360 -16.23 -12.47 -14.77
CA THR A 360 -15.76 -11.32 -13.99
C THR A 360 -15.05 -10.30 -14.88
N LEU A 361 -14.22 -10.77 -15.82
CA LEU A 361 -13.55 -9.90 -16.79
C LEU A 361 -14.55 -9.15 -17.66
N GLU A 362 -15.59 -9.82 -18.16
CA GLU A 362 -16.65 -9.21 -18.97
C GLU A 362 -17.38 -8.11 -18.18
N LYS A 363 -17.75 -8.38 -16.93
CA LYS A 363 -18.40 -7.39 -16.05
C LYS A 363 -17.54 -6.15 -15.82
N VAL A 364 -16.25 -6.35 -15.49
CA VAL A 364 -15.34 -5.23 -15.27
C VAL A 364 -15.12 -4.45 -16.56
N ASN A 365 -14.91 -5.12 -17.69
CA ASN A 365 -14.73 -4.45 -18.98
C ASN A 365 -15.99 -3.67 -19.43
N ALA A 366 -17.18 -4.15 -19.13
CA ALA A 366 -18.42 -3.41 -19.41
C ALA A 366 -18.49 -2.08 -18.62
N LEU A 367 -17.86 -2.01 -17.44
CA LEU A 367 -17.83 -0.82 -16.60
C LEU A 367 -16.71 0.14 -17.02
N ILE A 368 -15.47 -0.32 -17.16
CA ILE A 368 -14.30 0.56 -17.38
C ILE A 368 -13.77 0.50 -18.81
N GLY A 369 -14.07 -0.54 -19.54
CA GLY A 369 -13.65 -0.73 -20.92
C GLY A 369 -14.32 0.22 -21.91
N VAL A 370 -14.17 -0.07 -23.17
CA VAL A 370 -14.72 0.70 -24.29
C VAL A 370 -16.12 0.21 -24.60
#